data_e9cae477a16d5089f388162a9599c70d
#
_entry.id   e9cae477a16d5089f388162a9599c70d
#
_cell.length_a   1.000
_cell.length_b   1.000
_cell.length_c   1.000
_cell.angle_alpha   90.00
_cell.angle_beta   90.00
_cell.angle_gamma   90.00
#
_symmetry.space_group_name_H-M   'P 1'
#
loop_
_entity.id
_entity.type
_entity.pdbx_description
1 polymer ?
#
loop_
_entity_poly.entity_id
_entity_poly.type
_entity_poly.pdbx_seq_one_letter_code
_entity_poly.pdbx_strand_id
1 'polypeptide(L)'
;MARKNVLTSNPPYAVEQAIQRLGAYLRTARLRRNLSVEAVAQKIGTGRRAVLEAEKGKASTSAAVYMALLWAYDLLTPMEAIADPASDREGLALSGHRERARTSGSKELDSDF
;
A
#
# COMPACT_ATOMS: atom_id res chain seq x y z
N MET A 1 -1.54 -9.14 26.69
CA MET A 1 -0.34 -8.34 26.48
C MET A 1 -0.04 -8.22 24.98
N ALA A 2 0.16 -7.04 24.52
CA ALA A 2 0.41 -6.82 23.10
C ALA A 2 1.83 -7.25 22.72
N ARG A 3 1.93 -8.00 21.66
CA ARG A 3 3.23 -8.41 21.13
C ARG A 3 3.84 -7.22 20.37
N LYS A 4 5.12 -6.97 20.57
CA LYS A 4 5.81 -5.91 19.87
C LYS A 4 5.89 -6.25 18.38
N ASN A 5 5.49 -5.29 17.56
CA ASN A 5 5.52 -5.49 16.10
C ASN A 5 6.84 -4.98 15.56
N VAL A 6 7.71 -5.92 15.18
CA VAL A 6 9.04 -5.57 14.67
C VAL A 6 8.95 -4.74 13.40
N LEU A 7 7.98 -5.03 12.54
CA LEU A 7 7.83 -4.30 11.28
C LEU A 7 7.58 -2.81 11.52
N THR A 8 6.72 -2.47 12.48
CA THR A 8 6.43 -1.06 12.72
C THR A 8 7.53 -0.34 13.47
N SER A 9 8.26 -1.05 14.32
CA SER A 9 9.34 -0.44 15.10
C SER A 9 10.67 -0.42 14.36
N ASN A 10 10.88 -1.37 13.45
CA ASN A 10 12.14 -1.49 12.73
C ASN A 10 11.88 -2.07 11.32
N PRO A 11 11.21 -1.31 10.45
CA PRO A 11 10.93 -1.80 9.09
C PRO A 11 12.20 -1.91 8.26
N PRO A 12 12.19 -2.74 7.21
CA PRO A 12 13.28 -2.72 6.25
C PRO A 12 13.51 -1.30 5.72
N TYR A 13 14.75 -0.96 5.46
CA TYR A 13 15.10 0.40 5.04
C TYR A 13 14.31 0.84 3.80
N ALA A 14 14.18 -0.03 2.80
CA ALA A 14 13.44 0.31 1.58
C ALA A 14 11.98 0.62 1.87
N VAL A 15 11.37 -0.11 2.80
CA VAL A 15 9.98 0.13 3.19
C VAL A 15 9.86 1.47 3.91
N GLU A 16 10.77 1.73 4.85
CA GLU A 16 10.78 2.99 5.58
C GLU A 16 10.90 4.18 4.63
N GLN A 17 11.82 4.10 3.67
CA GLN A 17 12.01 5.17 2.71
C GLN A 17 10.79 5.38 1.81
N ALA A 18 10.16 4.30 1.38
CA ALA A 18 8.97 4.40 0.53
C ALA A 18 7.82 5.09 1.26
N ILE A 19 7.60 4.72 2.52
CA ILE A 19 6.52 5.31 3.32
C ILE A 19 6.81 6.78 3.60
N GLN A 20 8.04 7.11 3.95
CA GLN A 20 8.42 8.51 4.21
C GLN A 20 8.26 9.37 2.96
N ARG A 21 8.60 8.83 1.79
CA ARG A 21 8.42 9.54 0.53
C ARG A 21 6.95 9.76 0.25
N LEU A 22 6.14 8.74 0.45
CA LEU A 22 4.69 8.87 0.27
C LEU A 22 4.14 9.95 1.20
N GLY A 23 4.53 9.94 2.46
CA GLY A 23 4.10 10.95 3.42
C GLY A 23 4.46 12.35 3.00
N ALA A 24 5.69 12.55 2.53
CA ALA A 24 6.15 13.85 2.05
C ALA A 24 5.34 14.31 0.85
N TYR A 25 5.04 13.40 -0.07
CA TYR A 25 4.24 13.72 -1.24
C TYR A 25 2.81 14.08 -0.85
N LEU A 26 2.25 13.40 0.13
CA LEU A 26 0.90 13.69 0.61
C LEU A 26 0.85 15.09 1.26
N ARG A 27 1.89 15.44 2.01
CA ARG A 27 1.97 16.78 2.59
C ARG A 27 2.02 17.83 1.50
N THR A 28 2.85 17.62 0.49
CA THR A 28 2.95 18.54 -0.64
C THR A 28 1.61 18.68 -1.36
N ALA A 29 0.93 17.56 -1.58
CA ALA A 29 -0.38 17.57 -2.24
C ALA A 29 -1.39 18.39 -1.45
N ARG A 30 -1.37 18.25 -0.12
CA ARG A 30 -2.27 19.03 0.74
C ARG A 30 -1.98 20.52 0.65
N LEU A 31 -0.69 20.87 0.75
CA LEU A 31 -0.29 22.28 0.72
C LEU A 31 -0.59 22.94 -0.62
N ARG A 32 -0.40 22.20 -1.71
CA ARG A 32 -0.72 22.72 -3.05
C ARG A 32 -2.21 23.04 -3.19
N ARG A 33 -3.04 22.33 -2.46
CA ARG A 33 -4.49 22.54 -2.47
C ARG A 33 -4.96 23.50 -1.40
N ASN A 34 -4.01 24.07 -0.67
CA ASN A 34 -4.28 25.05 0.39
C ASN A 34 -5.25 24.52 1.44
N LEU A 35 -5.06 23.27 1.82
CA LEU A 35 -5.91 22.61 2.81
C LEU A 35 -5.20 22.49 4.15
N SER A 36 -5.95 22.70 5.23
CA SER A 36 -5.43 22.50 6.58
C SER A 36 -5.48 21.01 6.93
N VAL A 37 -4.68 20.61 7.90
CA VAL A 37 -4.71 19.25 8.43
C VAL A 37 -6.11 18.92 8.95
N GLU A 38 -6.72 19.88 9.67
CA GLU A 38 -8.05 19.68 10.24
C GLU A 38 -9.11 19.46 9.16
N ALA A 39 -9.05 20.24 8.09
CA ALA A 39 -10.03 20.11 7.01
C ALA A 39 -9.93 18.76 6.34
N VAL A 40 -8.70 18.29 6.08
CA VAL A 40 -8.49 17.00 5.45
C VAL A 40 -8.90 15.86 6.37
N ALA A 41 -8.54 15.95 7.64
CA ALA A 41 -8.91 14.95 8.63
C ALA A 41 -10.43 14.79 8.70
N GLN A 42 -11.15 15.90 8.71
CA GLN A 42 -12.60 15.88 8.72
C GLN A 42 -13.16 15.24 7.45
N LYS A 43 -12.59 15.59 6.31
CA LYS A 43 -13.04 15.05 5.02
C LYS A 43 -12.93 13.54 4.94
N ILE A 44 -11.83 12.98 5.44
CA ILE A 44 -11.63 11.54 5.36
C ILE A 44 -12.16 10.78 6.58
N GLY A 45 -12.64 11.50 7.59
CA GLY A 45 -13.28 10.87 8.73
C GLY A 45 -12.33 10.36 9.78
N THR A 46 -11.24 11.08 10.03
CA THR A 46 -10.27 10.69 11.05
C THR A 46 -9.84 11.89 11.87
N GLY A 47 -8.96 11.65 12.84
CA GLY A 47 -8.42 12.71 13.67
C GLY A 47 -7.20 13.37 13.03
N ARG A 48 -6.90 14.56 13.51
CA ARG A 48 -5.75 15.36 13.06
C ARG A 48 -4.44 14.59 13.18
N ARG A 49 -4.28 13.85 14.28
CA ARG A 49 -3.04 13.12 14.54
C ARG A 49 -2.73 12.09 13.45
N ALA A 50 -3.76 11.38 12.98
CA ALA A 50 -3.56 10.38 11.94
C ALA A 50 -3.01 10.99 10.65
N VAL A 51 -3.51 12.17 10.28
CA VAL A 51 -3.02 12.87 9.09
C VAL A 51 -1.56 13.29 9.28
N LEU A 52 -1.23 13.84 10.45
CA LEU A 52 0.14 14.25 10.72
C LEU A 52 1.11 13.08 10.71
N GLU A 53 0.71 11.94 11.26
CA GLU A 53 1.55 10.76 11.27
C GLU A 53 1.75 10.20 9.87
N ALA A 54 0.71 10.23 9.04
CA ALA A 54 0.84 9.81 7.64
C ALA A 54 1.83 10.70 6.89
N GLU A 55 1.76 12.01 7.13
CA GLU A 55 2.67 12.94 6.45
C GLU A 55 4.12 12.76 6.90
N LYS A 56 4.32 12.25 8.09
CA LYS A 56 5.68 11.89 8.56
C LYS A 56 6.12 10.52 8.05
N GLY A 57 5.23 9.79 7.43
CA GLY A 57 5.56 8.46 6.91
C GLY A 57 5.77 7.43 7.99
N LYS A 58 4.97 7.46 9.04
CA LYS A 58 5.09 6.49 10.11
C LYS A 58 4.57 5.12 9.67
N ALA A 59 5.37 4.11 9.92
CA ALA A 59 5.02 2.74 9.55
C ALA A 59 3.80 2.22 10.31
N SER A 60 3.50 2.81 11.47
CA SER A 60 2.36 2.40 12.28
C SER A 60 1.04 3.02 11.82
N THR A 61 1.07 3.97 10.89
CA THR A 61 -0.15 4.56 10.34
C THR A 61 -0.82 3.53 9.43
N SER A 62 -2.14 3.40 9.55
CA SER A 62 -2.85 2.39 8.79
C SER A 62 -2.87 2.71 7.30
N ALA A 63 -2.94 1.66 6.48
CA ALA A 63 -3.06 1.82 5.04
C ALA A 63 -4.32 2.61 4.68
N ALA A 64 -5.39 2.45 5.47
CA ALA A 64 -6.64 3.17 5.20
C ALA A 64 -6.44 4.67 5.23
N VAL A 65 -5.61 5.17 6.15
CA VAL A 65 -5.35 6.61 6.23
C VAL A 65 -4.61 7.07 4.97
N TYR A 66 -3.58 6.34 4.56
CA TYR A 66 -2.83 6.70 3.35
C TYR A 66 -3.73 6.68 2.12
N MET A 67 -4.55 5.65 1.98
CA MET A 67 -5.46 5.54 0.84
C MET A 67 -6.51 6.64 0.84
N ALA A 68 -7.05 6.97 2.01
CA ALA A 68 -8.04 8.03 2.14
C ALA A 68 -7.46 9.41 1.78
N LEU A 69 -6.20 9.65 2.15
CA LEU A 69 -5.54 10.89 1.78
C LEU A 69 -5.34 10.99 0.27
N LEU A 70 -4.92 9.90 -0.36
CA LEU A 70 -4.81 9.86 -1.81
C LEU A 70 -6.16 10.13 -2.47
N TRP A 71 -7.21 9.52 -1.94
CA TRP A 71 -8.56 9.75 -2.43
C TRP A 71 -8.97 11.22 -2.27
N ALA A 72 -8.67 11.82 -1.13
CA ALA A 72 -9.03 13.21 -0.87
C ALA A 72 -8.36 14.16 -1.87
N TYR A 73 -7.18 13.81 -2.38
CA TYR A 73 -6.43 14.64 -3.31
C TYR A 73 -6.58 14.18 -4.76
N ASP A 74 -7.47 13.22 -5.02
CA ASP A 74 -7.72 12.70 -6.37
C ASP A 74 -6.48 12.01 -6.96
N LEU A 75 -5.70 11.35 -6.11
CA LEU A 75 -4.47 10.68 -6.50
C LEU A 75 -4.52 9.17 -6.27
N LEU A 76 -5.72 8.62 -6.03
CA LEU A 76 -5.84 7.22 -5.66
C LEU A 76 -5.69 6.27 -6.86
N THR A 77 -6.10 6.69 -8.04
CA THR A 77 -6.13 5.81 -9.20
C THR A 77 -4.79 5.12 -9.50
N PRO A 78 -3.65 5.82 -9.50
CA PRO A 78 -2.38 5.12 -9.71
C PRO A 78 -2.08 4.05 -8.67
N MET A 79 -2.59 4.23 -7.44
CA MET A 79 -2.37 3.26 -6.38
C MET A 79 -3.10 1.95 -6.67
N GLU A 80 -4.20 2.00 -7.39
CA GLU A 80 -4.97 0.81 -7.74
C GLU A 80 -4.21 -0.14 -8.66
N ALA A 81 -3.18 0.36 -9.34
CA ALA A 81 -2.35 -0.45 -10.22
C ALA A 81 -1.14 -1.05 -9.51
N ILE A 82 -0.92 -0.71 -8.25
CA ILE A 82 0.19 -1.26 -7.48
C ILE A 82 -0.05 -2.75 -7.27
N ALA A 83 0.98 -3.56 -7.59
CA ALA A 83 0.93 -5.02 -7.45
C ALA A 83 -0.10 -5.68 -8.36
N ASP A 84 -0.48 -5.00 -9.44
CA ASP A 84 -1.39 -5.56 -10.43
C ASP A 84 -0.80 -6.86 -11.01
N PRO A 85 -1.54 -7.99 -10.92
CA PRO A 85 -1.01 -9.26 -11.43
C PRO A 85 -0.59 -9.22 -12.88
N ALA A 86 -1.24 -8.40 -13.71
CA ALA A 86 -0.90 -8.30 -15.13
C ALA A 86 0.47 -7.66 -15.36
N SER A 87 0.93 -6.83 -14.41
CA SER A 87 2.22 -6.16 -14.49
C SER A 87 3.31 -6.88 -13.73
N ASP A 88 2.97 -7.92 -12.99
CA ASP A 88 3.92 -8.68 -12.16
C ASP A 88 4.57 -9.77 -13.01
N ARG A 89 5.65 -9.39 -13.68
CA ARG A 89 6.33 -10.30 -14.62
C ARG A 89 6.88 -11.55 -13.94
N GLU A 90 7.47 -11.37 -12.76
CA GLU A 90 8.03 -12.48 -12.02
C GLU A 90 6.92 -13.44 -11.58
N GLY A 91 5.84 -12.88 -11.03
CA GLY A 91 4.70 -13.70 -10.61
C GLY A 91 4.07 -14.45 -11.77
N LEU A 92 3.96 -13.79 -12.92
CA LEU A 92 3.43 -14.45 -14.12
C LEU A 92 4.32 -15.60 -14.56
N ALA A 93 5.64 -15.39 -14.55
CA ALA A 93 6.59 -16.43 -14.92
C ALA A 93 6.53 -17.61 -13.96
N LEU A 94 6.46 -17.34 -12.65
CA LEU A 94 6.38 -18.38 -11.64
C LEU A 94 5.07 -19.15 -11.75
N SER A 95 3.97 -18.46 -11.98
CA SER A 95 2.66 -19.08 -12.14
C SER A 95 2.62 -19.98 -13.36
N GLY A 96 3.14 -19.51 -14.50
CA GLY A 96 3.20 -20.29 -15.72
C GLY A 96 4.08 -21.52 -15.57
N HIS A 97 5.21 -21.38 -14.90
CA HIS A 97 6.11 -22.49 -14.66
C HIS A 97 5.45 -23.55 -13.78
N ARG A 98 4.80 -23.14 -12.70
CA ARG A 98 4.11 -24.04 -11.80
C ARG A 98 2.97 -24.79 -12.49
N GLU A 99 2.25 -24.10 -13.33
CA GLU A 99 1.14 -24.68 -14.05
C GLU A 99 1.62 -25.73 -15.05
N ARG A 100 2.70 -25.45 -15.75
CA ARG A 100 3.28 -26.44 -16.68
C ARG A 100 3.78 -27.67 -15.95
N ALA A 101 4.42 -27.50 -14.81
CA ALA A 101 4.91 -28.62 -14.02
C ALA A 101 3.75 -29.50 -13.54
N ARG A 102 2.66 -28.88 -13.10
CA ARG A 102 1.49 -29.60 -12.62
C ARG A 102 0.83 -30.38 -13.76
N THR A 103 0.70 -29.77 -14.92
CA THR A 103 0.08 -30.40 -16.07
C THR A 103 0.88 -31.61 -16.52
N SER A 104 2.20 -31.51 -16.63
CA SER A 104 3.03 -32.61 -17.08
C SER A 104 3.18 -33.71 -16.04
N GLY A 105 3.10 -33.36 -14.75
CA GLY A 105 3.32 -34.32 -13.69
C GLY A 105 2.09 -35.09 -13.24
N SER A 106 0.90 -34.60 -13.51
CA SER A 106 -0.32 -35.23 -13.00
C SER A 106 -1.47 -35.09 -13.99
N LYS A 107 -1.23 -35.49 -15.19
CA LYS A 107 -2.19 -35.31 -16.25
C LYS A 107 -3.52 -36.02 -15.98
N GLU A 108 -3.46 -37.20 -15.40
CA GLU A 108 -4.67 -37.95 -15.08
C GLU A 108 -5.50 -37.32 -13.99
N LEU A 109 -4.85 -36.60 -13.10
CA LEU A 109 -5.53 -36.02 -11.95
C LEU A 109 -6.21 -34.70 -12.30
N ASP A 110 -5.86 -34.14 -13.42
CA ASP A 110 -6.37 -32.83 -13.79
C ASP A 110 -7.82 -32.83 -14.20
N SER A 111 -8.35 -33.97 -14.54
CA SER A 111 -9.71 -34.03 -15.03
C SER A 111 -10.73 -33.57 -13.99
N ASP A 112 -10.34 -33.56 -12.72
CA ASP A 112 -11.23 -33.15 -11.65
C ASP A 112 -11.27 -31.64 -11.43
N PHE A 113 -10.42 -30.95 -12.11
CA PHE A 113 -10.33 -29.52 -11.92
C PHE A 113 -10.70 -28.78 -13.18
#